data_05ed9bb7306fdabb373b13a5352dce32
#
_entry.id   05ed9bb7306fdabb373b13a5352dce32
#
_cell.length_a   1.000
_cell.length_b   1.000
_cell.length_c   1.000
_cell.angle_alpha   90.00
_cell.angle_beta   90.00
_cell.angle_gamma   90.00
#
_symmetry.space_group_name_H-M   'P 1'
#
loop_
_entity.id
_entity.type
_entity.pdbx_description
1 polymer ?
#
loop_
_entity_poly.entity_id
_entity_poly.type
_entity_poly.pdbx_seq_one_letter_code
_entity_poly.pdbx_strand_id
1 'polypeptide(L)'
;MLLLDPLQMKGARDLAAPGTPLPGTGPQYQSPETILTRVTERLLKQNRGGREQIGKPIAVVFSKIDALWHTFGNGSPLRATVPQDGAFDEADSLNVHEEIRHLLRNWEGAQIDMILRNHYPRHRFFGVSALGQPPTADNDVSASGIQPYRVADPLLWLLSEFGAVPSKKREGR
;
A
#
# COMPACT_ATOMS: atom_id res chain seq x y z
N MET A 1 -9.63 1.53 -5.15
CA MET A 1 -8.36 0.92 -4.73
C MET A 1 -7.34 1.11 -5.86
N LEU A 2 -6.12 1.51 -5.52
CA LEU A 2 -4.99 1.67 -6.44
C LEU A 2 -3.87 0.74 -5.97
N LEU A 3 -3.46 -0.20 -6.83
CA LEU A 3 -2.37 -1.15 -6.56
C LEU A 3 -1.09 -0.62 -7.19
N LEU A 4 -0.03 -0.52 -6.40
CA LEU A 4 1.29 -0.06 -6.81
C LEU A 4 2.35 -1.13 -6.47
N ASP A 5 3.37 -1.25 -7.32
CA ASP A 5 4.54 -2.08 -7.03
C ASP A 5 5.65 -1.17 -6.46
N PRO A 6 6.04 -1.32 -5.17
CA PRO A 6 7.06 -0.48 -4.57
C PRO A 6 8.42 -0.63 -5.28
N LEU A 7 8.69 -1.80 -5.89
CA LEU A 7 9.94 -2.05 -6.60
C LEU A 7 10.08 -1.26 -7.93
N GLN A 8 9.05 -0.51 -8.33
CA GLN A 8 9.15 0.47 -9.40
C GLN A 8 9.75 1.81 -8.91
N MET A 9 9.79 2.05 -7.59
CA MET A 9 10.48 3.18 -7.00
C MET A 9 11.95 2.85 -6.77
N LYS A 10 12.85 3.76 -7.12
CA LYS A 10 14.29 3.51 -7.09
C LYS A 10 14.78 3.10 -5.70
N GLY A 11 14.46 3.87 -4.66
CA GLY A 11 14.93 3.58 -3.32
C GLY A 11 14.42 2.24 -2.77
N ALA A 12 13.17 1.83 -3.08
CA ALA A 12 12.66 0.52 -2.69
C ALA A 12 13.32 -0.61 -3.50
N ARG A 13 13.60 -0.37 -4.77
CA ARG A 13 14.31 -1.31 -5.65
C ARG A 13 15.71 -1.63 -5.15
N ASP A 14 16.44 -0.61 -4.72
CA ASP A 14 17.80 -0.73 -4.20
C ASP A 14 17.83 -1.49 -2.85
N LEU A 15 16.69 -1.54 -2.15
CA LEU A 15 16.50 -2.24 -0.89
C LEU A 15 15.90 -3.64 -1.05
N ALA A 16 15.57 -4.10 -2.25
CA ALA A 16 14.92 -5.40 -2.45
C ALA A 16 15.84 -6.56 -1.99
N ALA A 17 15.22 -7.62 -1.45
CA ALA A 17 15.95 -8.81 -1.05
C ALA A 17 16.73 -9.41 -2.24
N PRO A 18 17.94 -9.95 -2.02
CA PRO A 18 18.70 -10.63 -3.06
C PRO A 18 17.87 -11.72 -3.75
N GLY A 19 17.91 -11.78 -5.09
CA GLY A 19 17.13 -12.73 -5.88
C GLY A 19 15.68 -12.32 -6.14
N THR A 20 15.20 -11.19 -5.59
CA THR A 20 13.85 -10.70 -5.90
C THR A 20 13.75 -10.32 -7.39
N PRO A 21 12.75 -10.83 -8.13
CA PRO A 21 12.50 -10.42 -9.49
C PRO A 21 12.11 -8.94 -9.54
N LEU A 22 12.97 -8.12 -10.14
CA LEU A 22 12.74 -6.69 -10.25
C LEU A 22 11.90 -6.37 -11.50
N PRO A 23 10.96 -5.39 -11.42
CA PRO A 23 10.23 -4.94 -12.58
C PRO A 23 11.19 -4.36 -13.64
N GLY A 24 10.84 -4.49 -14.91
CA GLY A 24 11.61 -3.90 -15.99
C GLY A 24 11.74 -2.38 -15.85
N THR A 25 12.80 -1.83 -16.46
CA THR A 25 13.03 -0.39 -16.58
C THR A 25 12.90 0.03 -18.04
N GLY A 26 12.33 1.18 -18.30
CA GLY A 26 12.19 1.71 -19.64
C GLY A 26 10.94 2.56 -19.82
N PRO A 27 10.75 3.23 -20.96
CA PRO A 27 9.63 4.14 -21.19
C PRO A 27 8.24 3.51 -21.10
N GLN A 28 8.16 2.19 -21.29
CA GLN A 28 6.92 1.41 -21.17
C GLN A 28 6.47 1.19 -19.74
N TYR A 29 7.36 1.34 -18.76
CA TYR A 29 7.06 1.19 -17.34
C TYR A 29 6.82 2.57 -16.73
N GLN A 30 5.59 2.78 -16.27
CA GLN A 30 5.23 4.05 -15.64
C GLN A 30 5.53 3.99 -14.14
N SER A 31 6.12 5.06 -13.61
CA SER A 31 6.32 5.16 -12.17
C SER A 31 4.99 5.22 -11.42
N PRO A 32 4.93 4.76 -10.16
CA PRO A 32 3.75 4.87 -9.31
C PRO A 32 3.19 6.29 -9.23
N GLU A 33 4.05 7.31 -9.18
CA GLU A 33 3.68 8.73 -9.16
C GLU A 33 2.97 9.14 -10.45
N THR A 34 3.49 8.71 -11.60
CA THR A 34 2.88 9.00 -12.91
C THR A 34 1.48 8.39 -13.01
N ILE A 35 1.32 7.16 -12.54
CA ILE A 35 0.01 6.47 -12.54
C ILE A 35 -0.97 7.24 -11.65
N LEU A 36 -0.57 7.57 -10.41
CA LEU A 36 -1.42 8.30 -9.47
C LEU A 36 -1.79 9.69 -10.02
N THR A 37 -0.84 10.43 -10.58
CA THR A 37 -1.09 11.74 -11.19
C THR A 37 -2.15 11.66 -12.28
N ARG A 38 -2.02 10.73 -13.22
CA ARG A 38 -2.99 10.54 -14.31
C ARG A 38 -4.39 10.17 -13.82
N VAL A 39 -4.47 9.28 -12.82
CA VAL A 39 -5.75 8.92 -12.19
C VAL A 39 -6.37 10.14 -11.52
N THR A 40 -5.58 10.90 -10.77
CA THR A 40 -6.02 12.12 -10.09
C THR A 40 -6.55 13.16 -11.06
N GLU A 41 -5.80 13.49 -12.12
CA GLU A 41 -6.22 14.43 -13.15
C GLU A 41 -7.53 14.01 -13.82
N ARG A 42 -7.67 12.71 -14.13
CA ARG A 42 -8.88 12.18 -14.74
C ARG A 42 -10.10 12.31 -13.82
N LEU A 43 -9.93 12.02 -12.53
CA LEU A 43 -11.00 12.14 -11.55
C LEU A 43 -11.37 13.60 -11.28
N LEU A 44 -10.40 14.50 -11.23
CA LEU A 44 -10.65 15.94 -11.07
C LEU A 44 -11.41 16.51 -12.27
N LYS A 45 -11.07 16.11 -13.50
CA LYS A 45 -11.82 16.51 -14.72
C LYS A 45 -13.28 16.03 -14.72
N GLN A 46 -13.57 14.91 -14.06
CA GLN A 46 -14.94 14.39 -13.92
C GLN A 46 -15.71 15.06 -12.77
N ASN A 47 -15.03 15.79 -11.91
CA ASN A 47 -15.61 16.43 -10.74
C ASN A 47 -16.38 17.71 -11.16
N ARG A 48 -17.69 17.57 -11.41
CA ARG A 48 -18.56 18.70 -11.78
C ARG A 48 -18.63 19.67 -10.59
N GLY A 49 -17.99 20.83 -10.70
CA GLY A 49 -18.05 21.89 -9.68
C GLY A 49 -16.71 22.46 -9.26
N GLY A 50 -15.60 22.17 -9.98
CA GLY A 50 -14.30 22.83 -9.76
C GLY A 50 -13.65 22.51 -8.40
N ARG A 51 -14.08 21.45 -7.72
CA ARG A 51 -13.47 21.04 -6.45
C ARG A 51 -12.09 20.42 -6.72
N GLU A 52 -11.08 20.92 -6.02
CA GLU A 52 -9.71 20.39 -6.08
C GLU A 52 -9.53 19.08 -5.31
N GLN A 53 -10.56 18.63 -4.60
CA GLN A 53 -10.54 17.41 -3.79
C GLN A 53 -11.52 16.36 -4.29
N ILE A 54 -11.06 15.11 -4.21
CA ILE A 54 -11.83 13.91 -4.58
C ILE A 54 -12.40 13.30 -3.30
N GLY A 55 -13.69 13.50 -3.07
CA GLY A 55 -14.38 13.06 -1.84
C GLY A 55 -14.54 11.54 -1.70
N LYS A 56 -14.20 10.75 -2.70
CA LYS A 56 -14.26 9.28 -2.62
C LYS A 56 -13.03 8.73 -1.89
N PRO A 57 -13.19 7.72 -0.99
CA PRO A 57 -12.04 7.10 -0.33
C PRO A 57 -11.17 6.35 -1.35
N ILE A 58 -9.85 6.43 -1.14
CA ILE A 58 -8.87 5.69 -1.94
C ILE A 58 -7.95 4.87 -1.03
N ALA A 59 -7.94 3.54 -1.21
CA ALA A 59 -6.93 2.66 -0.67
C ALA A 59 -5.75 2.59 -1.66
N VAL A 60 -4.57 2.97 -1.22
CA VAL A 60 -3.32 2.85 -1.98
C VAL A 60 -2.54 1.68 -1.42
N VAL A 61 -2.37 0.65 -2.23
CA VAL A 61 -1.88 -0.66 -1.81
C VAL A 61 -0.53 -0.93 -2.44
N PHE A 62 0.49 -1.05 -1.61
CA PHE A 62 1.81 -1.51 -2.03
C PHE A 62 1.87 -3.03 -1.99
N SER A 63 1.96 -3.65 -3.17
CA SER A 63 2.10 -5.10 -3.32
C SER A 63 3.54 -5.54 -3.07
N LYS A 64 3.77 -6.86 -2.98
CA LYS A 64 5.12 -7.44 -2.85
C LYS A 64 5.91 -6.88 -1.67
N ILE A 65 5.23 -6.53 -0.57
CA ILE A 65 5.89 -5.94 0.60
C ILE A 65 6.88 -6.93 1.24
N ASP A 66 6.68 -8.22 1.00
CA ASP A 66 7.57 -9.32 1.40
C ASP A 66 9.00 -9.17 0.83
N ALA A 67 9.16 -8.60 -0.36
CA ALA A 67 10.47 -8.32 -0.95
C ALA A 67 11.31 -7.33 -0.13
N LEU A 68 10.68 -6.58 0.75
CA LEU A 68 11.29 -5.55 1.59
C LEU A 68 11.28 -5.91 3.09
N TRP A 69 10.77 -7.07 3.49
CA TRP A 69 10.62 -7.44 4.91
C TRP A 69 11.89 -7.37 5.73
N HIS A 70 13.03 -7.73 5.13
CA HIS A 70 14.33 -7.69 5.82
C HIS A 70 14.76 -6.26 6.22
N THR A 71 14.17 -5.23 5.60
CA THR A 71 14.41 -3.82 5.92
C THR A 71 13.56 -3.32 7.08
N PHE A 72 12.49 -4.04 7.46
CA PHE A 72 11.59 -3.62 8.52
C PHE A 72 12.07 -4.13 9.88
N GLY A 73 12.10 -3.26 10.87
CA GLY A 73 12.39 -3.63 12.24
C GLY A 73 11.38 -4.62 12.83
N ASN A 74 11.77 -5.35 13.88
CA ASN A 74 10.88 -6.34 14.52
C ASN A 74 9.60 -5.73 15.10
N GLY A 75 9.58 -4.43 15.40
CA GLY A 75 8.41 -3.70 15.89
C GLY A 75 7.59 -3.02 14.80
N SER A 76 7.93 -3.21 13.51
CA SER A 76 7.20 -2.59 12.41
C SER A 76 5.76 -3.12 12.33
N PRO A 77 4.75 -2.24 12.22
CA PRO A 77 3.36 -2.64 12.01
C PRO A 77 3.16 -3.43 10.72
N LEU A 78 4.07 -3.28 9.74
CA LEU A 78 4.06 -4.08 8.51
C LEU A 78 4.47 -5.54 8.74
N ARG A 79 4.97 -5.92 9.92
CA ARG A 79 5.28 -7.30 10.30
C ARG A 79 4.31 -7.88 11.32
N ALA A 80 3.43 -7.06 11.86
CA ALA A 80 2.47 -7.48 12.87
C ALA A 80 1.36 -8.34 12.25
N THR A 81 1.09 -9.49 12.86
CA THR A 81 -0.08 -10.31 12.50
C THR A 81 -1.34 -9.70 13.10
N VAL A 82 -2.34 -9.44 12.27
CA VAL A 82 -3.64 -8.93 12.70
C VAL A 82 -4.66 -10.05 12.65
N PRO A 83 -5.43 -10.28 13.73
CA PRO A 83 -6.52 -11.26 13.71
C PRO A 83 -7.55 -10.89 12.63
N GLN A 84 -7.90 -11.84 11.78
CA GLN A 84 -8.92 -11.70 10.73
C GLN A 84 -10.28 -12.12 11.31
N ASP A 85 -10.89 -11.27 12.12
CA ASP A 85 -12.16 -11.54 12.80
C ASP A 85 -13.38 -10.87 12.13
N GLY A 86 -13.21 -10.39 10.91
CA GLY A 86 -14.27 -9.76 10.12
C GLY A 86 -14.56 -8.30 10.46
N ALA A 87 -13.85 -7.70 11.42
CA ALA A 87 -13.90 -6.28 11.72
C ALA A 87 -12.61 -5.59 11.23
N PHE A 88 -12.74 -4.32 10.86
CA PHE A 88 -11.58 -3.50 10.47
C PHE A 88 -10.92 -2.90 11.72
N ASP A 89 -9.62 -3.13 11.91
CA ASP A 89 -8.83 -2.51 12.98
C ASP A 89 -8.28 -1.16 12.53
N GLU A 90 -8.95 -0.09 12.98
CA GLU A 90 -8.58 1.29 12.63
C GLU A 90 -7.20 1.67 13.18
N ALA A 91 -6.87 1.26 14.40
CA ALA A 91 -5.62 1.63 15.05
C ALA A 91 -4.42 0.97 14.39
N ASP A 92 -4.51 -0.34 14.07
CA ASP A 92 -3.48 -1.06 13.36
C ASP A 92 -3.28 -0.48 11.95
N SER A 93 -4.37 -0.23 11.24
CA SER A 93 -4.32 0.35 9.90
C SER A 93 -3.70 1.75 9.88
N LEU A 94 -3.94 2.58 10.90
CA LEU A 94 -3.27 3.88 11.03
C LEU A 94 -1.76 3.71 11.24
N ASN A 95 -1.33 2.77 12.05
CA ASN A 95 0.08 2.48 12.26
C ASN A 95 0.76 2.04 10.96
N VAL A 96 0.12 1.17 10.18
CA VAL A 96 0.61 0.77 8.84
C VAL A 96 0.68 1.95 7.89
N HIS A 97 -0.34 2.81 7.88
CA HIS A 97 -0.37 4.01 7.06
C HIS A 97 0.80 4.95 7.36
N GLU A 98 1.07 5.24 8.63
CA GLU A 98 2.17 6.12 9.03
C GLU A 98 3.54 5.50 8.72
N GLU A 99 3.70 4.20 8.91
CA GLU A 99 4.93 3.49 8.56
C GLU A 99 5.22 3.60 7.06
N ILE A 100 4.23 3.35 6.21
CA ILE A 100 4.39 3.46 4.75
C ILE A 100 4.70 4.90 4.34
N ARG A 101 4.06 5.91 4.96
CA ARG A 101 4.42 7.32 4.73
C ARG A 101 5.88 7.61 5.04
N HIS A 102 6.41 6.98 6.08
CA HIS A 102 7.83 7.10 6.44
C HIS A 102 8.73 6.43 5.39
N LEU A 103 8.36 5.22 4.97
CA LEU A 103 9.08 4.45 3.96
C LEU A 103 9.09 5.14 2.59
N LEU A 104 8.00 5.81 2.20
CA LEU A 104 7.93 6.54 0.93
C LEU A 104 9.05 7.59 0.78
N ARG A 105 9.52 8.17 1.86
CA ARG A 105 10.67 9.11 1.82
C ARG A 105 11.96 8.39 1.43
N ASN A 106 12.18 7.20 2.00
CA ASN A 106 13.36 6.37 1.72
C ASN A 106 13.27 5.71 0.33
N TRP A 107 12.05 5.48 -0.16
CA TRP A 107 11.80 4.88 -1.47
C TRP A 107 11.82 5.90 -2.62
N GLU A 108 12.09 7.17 -2.34
CA GLU A 108 12.02 8.27 -3.30
C GLU A 108 10.58 8.50 -3.83
N GLY A 109 9.55 8.09 -3.08
CA GLY A 109 8.13 8.17 -3.43
C GLY A 109 7.35 9.26 -2.68
N ALA A 110 8.01 10.27 -2.09
CA ALA A 110 7.36 11.31 -1.29
C ALA A 110 6.28 12.09 -2.04
N GLN A 111 6.36 12.15 -3.36
CA GLN A 111 5.37 12.82 -4.21
C GLN A 111 4.01 12.11 -4.17
N ILE A 112 3.98 10.79 -3.96
CA ILE A 112 2.74 10.02 -3.79
C ILE A 112 1.96 10.54 -2.57
N ASP A 113 2.62 10.67 -1.42
CA ASP A 113 1.99 11.20 -0.19
C ASP A 113 1.49 12.64 -0.40
N MET A 114 2.26 13.47 -1.09
CA MET A 114 1.87 14.86 -1.37
C MET A 114 0.60 14.95 -2.24
N ILE A 115 0.51 14.16 -3.32
CA ILE A 115 -0.66 14.12 -4.20
C ILE A 115 -1.89 13.66 -3.42
N LEU A 116 -1.74 12.62 -2.59
CA LEU A 116 -2.86 12.07 -1.83
C LEU A 116 -3.38 13.07 -0.80
N ARG A 117 -2.51 13.70 -0.03
CA ARG A 117 -2.92 14.72 0.96
C ARG A 117 -3.61 15.93 0.34
N ASN A 118 -3.17 16.33 -0.85
CA ASN A 118 -3.76 17.49 -1.52
C ASN A 118 -5.14 17.19 -2.13
N HIS A 119 -5.31 16.00 -2.70
CA HIS A 119 -6.49 15.70 -3.51
C HIS A 119 -7.45 14.68 -2.90
N TYR A 120 -7.00 13.86 -1.93
CA TYR A 120 -7.81 12.77 -1.37
C TYR A 120 -7.88 12.89 0.16
N PRO A 121 -8.86 13.62 0.72
CA PRO A 121 -9.01 13.78 2.17
C PRO A 121 -9.23 12.45 2.89
N ARG A 122 -9.77 11.44 2.19
CA ARG A 122 -9.93 10.08 2.69
C ARG A 122 -9.04 9.14 1.89
N HIS A 123 -7.80 8.96 2.34
CA HIS A 123 -6.86 8.01 1.76
C HIS A 123 -6.19 7.18 2.86
N ARG A 124 -5.78 5.96 2.51
CA ARG A 124 -5.08 5.06 3.40
C ARG A 124 -4.05 4.24 2.62
N PHE A 125 -2.86 4.11 3.20
CA PHE A 125 -1.82 3.24 2.68
C PHE A 125 -1.92 1.84 3.28
N PHE A 126 -1.63 0.83 2.46
CA PHE A 126 -1.56 -0.58 2.85
C PHE A 126 -0.34 -1.24 2.23
N GLY A 127 0.27 -2.17 2.97
CA GLY A 127 1.31 -3.05 2.46
C GLY A 127 0.81 -4.49 2.46
N VAL A 128 0.84 -5.16 1.31
CA VAL A 128 0.32 -6.51 1.16
C VAL A 128 1.31 -7.43 0.45
N SER A 129 1.24 -8.72 0.75
CA SER A 129 1.90 -9.74 -0.06
C SER A 129 0.91 -10.83 -0.44
N ALA A 130 0.84 -11.19 -1.71
CA ALA A 130 0.04 -12.32 -2.17
C ALA A 130 0.69 -13.67 -1.84
N LEU A 131 2.02 -13.74 -1.83
CA LEU A 131 2.78 -14.95 -1.57
C LEU A 131 3.18 -15.10 -0.09
N GLY A 132 3.35 -13.99 0.62
CA GLY A 132 3.81 -13.94 2.00
C GLY A 132 5.33 -14.12 2.18
N GLN A 133 6.01 -14.49 1.11
CA GLN A 133 7.48 -14.58 1.04
C GLN A 133 7.92 -14.29 -0.40
N PRO A 134 9.11 -13.72 -0.61
CA PRO A 134 9.67 -13.56 -1.94
C PRO A 134 9.78 -14.93 -2.64
N PRO A 135 9.55 -15.00 -3.96
CA PRO A 135 9.82 -16.22 -4.72
C PRO A 135 11.29 -16.60 -4.61
N THR A 136 11.57 -17.89 -4.83
CA THR A 136 12.95 -18.40 -4.89
C THR A 136 13.70 -17.83 -6.10
N ALA A 137 15.02 -18.05 -6.14
CA ALA A 137 15.85 -17.59 -7.28
C ALA A 137 15.39 -18.18 -8.63
N ASP A 138 14.73 -19.33 -8.61
CA ASP A 138 14.18 -19.99 -9.80
C ASP A 138 12.73 -19.55 -10.11
N ASN A 139 12.24 -18.49 -9.46
CA ASN A 139 10.86 -18.00 -9.54
C ASN A 139 9.79 -18.99 -9.02
N ASP A 140 10.16 -19.97 -8.27
CA ASP A 140 9.23 -20.91 -7.65
C ASP A 140 8.65 -20.35 -6.34
N VAL A 141 7.47 -20.84 -5.98
CA VAL A 141 6.87 -20.57 -4.69
C VAL A 141 7.71 -21.23 -3.59
N SER A 142 7.89 -20.52 -2.49
CA SER A 142 8.58 -21.07 -1.31
C SER A 142 8.03 -22.44 -0.89
N ALA A 143 8.89 -23.32 -0.40
CA ALA A 143 8.51 -24.64 0.11
C ALA A 143 7.48 -24.61 1.24
N SER A 144 7.35 -23.47 1.95
CA SER A 144 6.32 -23.23 2.97
C SER A 144 4.93 -22.91 2.37
N GLY A 145 4.80 -22.86 1.05
CA GLY A 145 3.57 -22.56 0.34
C GLY A 145 3.22 -21.08 0.30
N ILE A 146 2.02 -20.77 -0.18
CA ILE A 146 1.49 -19.42 -0.29
C ILE A 146 0.84 -19.03 1.03
N GLN A 147 1.31 -17.93 1.64
CA GLN A 147 0.79 -17.39 2.88
C GLN A 147 0.44 -15.89 2.69
N PRO A 148 -0.73 -15.57 2.12
CA PRO A 148 -1.10 -14.19 1.85
C PRO A 148 -1.05 -13.34 3.11
N TYR A 149 -0.51 -12.14 2.99
CA TYR A 149 -0.31 -11.23 4.11
C TYR A 149 -1.06 -9.93 3.90
N ARG A 150 -1.95 -9.58 4.83
CA ARG A 150 -2.76 -8.34 4.86
C ARG A 150 -3.58 -8.04 3.60
N VAL A 151 -3.86 -9.02 2.76
CA VAL A 151 -4.55 -8.81 1.47
C VAL A 151 -6.00 -8.37 1.63
N ALA A 152 -6.63 -8.66 2.77
CA ALA A 152 -8.00 -8.24 3.07
C ALA A 152 -8.10 -6.79 3.58
N ASP A 153 -7.04 -6.25 4.21
CA ASP A 153 -7.07 -4.96 4.91
C ASP A 153 -7.55 -3.79 4.04
N PRO A 154 -7.09 -3.63 2.77
CA PRO A 154 -7.56 -2.54 1.92
C PRO A 154 -9.05 -2.61 1.61
N LEU A 155 -9.57 -3.82 1.43
CA LEU A 155 -11.00 -4.04 1.16
C LEU A 155 -11.82 -3.78 2.42
N LEU A 156 -11.41 -4.32 3.57
CA LEU A 156 -12.08 -4.11 4.85
C LEU A 156 -12.15 -2.62 5.20
N TRP A 157 -11.06 -1.87 4.98
CA TRP A 157 -11.09 -0.42 5.15
C TRP A 157 -12.09 0.26 4.24
N LEU A 158 -12.10 -0.04 2.94
CA LEU A 158 -13.07 0.54 2.02
C LEU A 158 -14.51 0.20 2.42
N LEU A 159 -14.78 -1.03 2.84
CA LEU A 159 -16.09 -1.44 3.32
C LEU A 159 -16.48 -0.72 4.61
N SER A 160 -15.54 -0.46 5.51
CA SER A 160 -15.78 0.30 6.75
C SER A 160 -16.07 1.78 6.45
N GLU A 161 -15.41 2.39 5.45
CA GLU A 161 -15.67 3.76 4.99
C GLU A 161 -17.10 3.95 4.45
N PHE A 162 -17.72 2.88 3.96
CA PHE A 162 -19.12 2.84 3.51
C PHE A 162 -20.08 2.26 4.55
N GLY A 163 -19.60 1.95 5.75
CA GLY A 163 -20.43 1.41 6.84
C GLY A 163 -20.88 -0.05 6.63
N ALA A 164 -20.28 -0.79 5.68
CA ALA A 164 -20.64 -2.17 5.39
C ALA A 164 -19.96 -3.19 6.33
N VAL A 165 -18.88 -2.78 7.01
CA VAL A 165 -18.14 -3.60 7.99
C VAL A 165 -17.91 -2.75 9.24
N PRO A 166 -18.05 -3.34 10.46
CA PRO A 166 -17.75 -2.62 11.69
C PRO A 166 -16.25 -2.29 11.78
N SER A 167 -15.94 -1.08 12.26
CA SER A 167 -14.59 -0.65 12.55
C SER A 167 -14.37 -0.71 14.07
N LYS A 168 -13.31 -1.40 14.50
CA LYS A 168 -12.85 -1.38 15.90
C LYS A 168 -12.06 -0.08 16.09
N LYS A 169 -12.64 0.87 16.80
CA LYS A 169 -11.91 2.04 17.30
C LYS A 169 -11.21 1.65 18.60
N ARG A 170 -9.99 2.13 18.77
CA ARG A 170 -9.29 2.00 20.05
C ARG A 170 -10.17 2.63 21.12
N GLU A 171 -10.63 1.83 22.08
CA GLU A 171 -11.23 2.38 23.31
C GLU A 171 -10.15 3.24 23.96
N GLY A 172 -10.44 4.53 24.09
CA GLY A 172 -9.52 5.49 24.69
C GLY A 172 -9.21 5.07 26.14
N ARG A 173 -7.94 4.97 26.44
CA ARG A 173 -7.44 5.01 27.81
C ARG A 173 -7.38 6.45 28.28
#